data_fa8540fa824202f0d1c301bd0dc0ea0f
#
_entry.id   fa8540fa824202f0d1c301bd0dc0ea0f
#
_cell.length_a   1.000
_cell.length_b   1.000
_cell.length_c   1.000
_cell.angle_alpha   90.00
_cell.angle_beta   90.00
_cell.angle_gamma   90.00
#
_symmetry.space_group_name_H-M   'P 1'
#
loop_
_entity.id
_entity.type
_entity.pdbx_description
1 polymer ?
#
loop_
_entity_poly.entity_id
_entity_poly.type
_entity_poly.pdbx_seq_one_letter_code
_entity_poly.pdbx_strand_id
1 'polypeptide(L)'
;KEMNISQFEEFVRCHGEELFVKPIDDNEGHGIRIINVDKGNINSAFSKLHNEEVLIEERLKQHKDMMFGAKSVNTIRAYTVYDKKEKKAYILKTTLRAGIGDAIVDNSHSGGVSYEVDKGLGIIISSGWSHSKGDVMIHPSTNIFMPGYQLPHWSKVTSLIVKAAEMIPNVQFIGWDVAIKEDGPVLIEGNHDPDLDLLEFVGSYGYYHEIMTHLKN
;
A
#
# COMPACT_ATOMS: atom_id res chain seq x y z
N LYS A 1 11.68 19.68 -5.69
CA LYS A 1 12.91 20.34 -6.18
C LYS A 1 13.25 19.71 -7.49
N GLU A 2 13.30 20.49 -8.57
CA GLU A 2 13.69 19.98 -9.89
C GLU A 2 15.09 19.34 -9.82
N MET A 3 15.20 18.18 -10.44
CA MET A 3 16.43 17.40 -10.50
C MET A 3 17.16 17.74 -11.81
N ASN A 4 18.46 17.98 -11.77
CA ASN A 4 19.26 18.10 -12.97
C ASN A 4 19.78 16.73 -13.45
N ILE A 5 20.35 16.68 -14.66
CA ILE A 5 20.81 15.42 -15.27
C ILE A 5 21.81 14.66 -14.38
N SER A 6 22.79 15.35 -13.79
CA SER A 6 23.80 14.70 -12.94
C SER A 6 23.21 14.12 -11.66
N GLN A 7 22.19 14.77 -11.10
CA GLN A 7 21.43 14.23 -9.96
C GLN A 7 20.57 13.02 -10.38
N PHE A 8 20.03 13.02 -11.58
CA PHE A 8 19.28 11.90 -12.12
C PHE A 8 20.20 10.68 -12.37
N GLU A 9 21.37 10.90 -12.96
CA GLU A 9 22.39 9.85 -13.13
C GLU A 9 22.81 9.23 -11.79
N GLU A 10 23.03 10.07 -10.78
CA GLU A 10 23.36 9.63 -9.43
C GLU A 10 22.21 8.83 -8.80
N PHE A 11 20.96 9.29 -8.98
CA PHE A 11 19.79 8.59 -8.49
C PHE A 11 19.67 7.19 -9.11
N VAL A 12 19.78 7.08 -10.43
CA VAL A 12 19.75 5.78 -11.14
C VAL A 12 20.89 4.87 -10.66
N ARG A 13 22.10 5.43 -10.48
CA ARG A 13 23.25 4.67 -10.01
C ARG A 13 23.05 4.11 -8.59
N CYS A 14 22.39 4.85 -7.70
CA CYS A 14 22.16 4.46 -6.30
C CYS A 14 20.94 3.55 -6.12
N HIS A 15 19.88 3.74 -6.91
CA HIS A 15 18.58 3.09 -6.70
C HIS A 15 18.23 2.03 -7.77
N GLY A 16 19.07 1.89 -8.79
CA GLY A 16 18.92 0.91 -9.87
C GLY A 16 18.24 1.46 -11.12
N GLU A 17 18.22 0.64 -12.15
CA GLU A 17 17.77 1.01 -13.50
C GLU A 17 16.23 0.97 -13.65
N GLU A 18 15.52 0.25 -12.79
CA GLU A 18 14.05 0.23 -12.77
C GLU A 18 13.52 1.33 -11.85
N LEU A 19 12.92 2.35 -12.45
CA LEU A 19 12.34 3.49 -11.73
C LEU A 19 10.82 3.44 -11.76
N PHE A 20 10.21 3.77 -10.62
CA PHE A 20 8.78 3.93 -10.48
C PHE A 20 8.45 5.41 -10.65
N VAL A 21 7.60 5.72 -11.63
CA VAL A 21 7.23 7.10 -11.98
C VAL A 21 5.74 7.27 -11.75
N LYS A 22 5.38 8.28 -10.96
CA LYS A 22 3.98 8.64 -10.69
C LYS A 22 3.76 10.13 -10.93
N PRO A 23 2.63 10.55 -11.54
CA PRO A 23 2.24 11.95 -11.61
C PRO A 23 2.08 12.56 -10.22
N ILE A 24 2.35 13.87 -10.08
CA ILE A 24 2.20 14.56 -8.79
C ILE A 24 0.73 14.77 -8.43
N ASP A 25 -0.13 15.02 -9.43
CA ASP A 25 -1.54 15.39 -9.23
C ASP A 25 -2.53 14.26 -9.56
N ASP A 26 -2.09 12.99 -9.54
CA ASP A 26 -2.95 11.87 -9.90
C ASP A 26 -3.43 11.10 -8.67
N ASN A 27 -4.72 10.78 -8.65
CA ASN A 27 -5.36 9.93 -7.65
C ASN A 27 -5.61 8.53 -8.26
N GLU A 28 -5.76 7.52 -7.40
CA GLU A 28 -6.12 6.14 -7.78
C GLU A 28 -5.07 5.37 -8.61
N GLY A 29 -3.84 5.90 -8.75
CA GLY A 29 -2.74 5.22 -9.45
C GLY A 29 -2.78 5.32 -10.97
N HIS A 30 -3.56 6.24 -11.54
CA HIS A 30 -3.52 6.54 -12.97
C HIS A 30 -2.16 7.14 -13.34
N GLY A 31 -1.66 6.82 -14.53
CA GLY A 31 -0.37 7.36 -15.01
C GLY A 31 0.89 6.79 -14.34
N ILE A 32 0.73 5.91 -13.36
CA ILE A 32 1.86 5.19 -12.77
C ILE A 32 2.48 4.28 -13.82
N ARG A 33 3.81 4.33 -13.93
CA ARG A 33 4.56 3.49 -14.85
C ARG A 33 5.94 3.12 -14.32
N ILE A 34 6.46 1.99 -14.79
CA ILE A 34 7.83 1.58 -14.56
C ILE A 34 8.62 1.90 -15.82
N ILE A 35 9.75 2.58 -15.67
CA ILE A 35 10.69 2.83 -16.76
C ILE A 35 12.03 2.17 -16.46
N ASN A 36 12.66 1.66 -17.51
CA ASN A 36 14.01 1.13 -17.43
C ASN A 36 14.99 2.20 -17.97
N VAL A 37 15.95 2.57 -17.15
CA VAL A 37 16.95 3.60 -17.46
C VAL A 37 18.33 2.99 -17.33
N ASP A 38 19.05 2.96 -18.45
CA ASP A 38 20.43 2.51 -18.55
C ASP A 38 21.34 3.59 -19.12
N LYS A 39 22.63 3.30 -19.24
CA LYS A 39 23.62 4.24 -19.78
C LYS A 39 23.32 4.67 -21.23
N GLY A 40 22.61 3.84 -22.00
CA GLY A 40 22.29 4.12 -23.41
C GLY A 40 21.10 5.06 -23.58
N ASN A 41 20.18 5.09 -22.61
CA ASN A 41 18.93 5.87 -22.70
C ASN A 41 18.78 6.96 -21.65
N ILE A 42 19.69 7.13 -20.69
CA ILE A 42 19.54 8.02 -19.54
C ILE A 42 19.23 9.47 -19.92
N ASN A 43 19.89 10.01 -20.95
CA ASN A 43 19.64 11.39 -21.41
C ASN A 43 18.25 11.54 -22.01
N SER A 44 17.78 10.57 -22.79
CA SER A 44 16.44 10.60 -23.38
C SER A 44 15.36 10.40 -22.33
N ALA A 45 15.58 9.51 -21.36
CA ALA A 45 14.68 9.32 -20.22
C ALA A 45 14.58 10.58 -19.37
N PHE A 46 15.70 11.22 -19.03
CA PHE A 46 15.72 12.48 -18.31
C PHE A 46 14.97 13.59 -19.05
N SER A 47 15.26 13.79 -20.36
CA SER A 47 14.60 14.82 -21.15
C SER A 47 13.08 14.63 -21.23
N LYS A 48 12.61 13.37 -21.27
CA LYS A 48 11.18 13.06 -21.26
C LYS A 48 10.56 13.37 -19.90
N LEU A 49 11.16 12.90 -18.81
CA LEU A 49 10.64 13.09 -17.45
C LEU A 49 10.71 14.55 -16.99
N HIS A 50 11.72 15.30 -17.43
CA HIS A 50 11.90 16.73 -17.07
C HIS A 50 10.76 17.63 -17.57
N ASN A 51 10.05 17.21 -18.61
CA ASN A 51 8.88 17.92 -19.14
C ASN A 51 7.55 17.45 -18.53
N GLU A 52 7.60 16.55 -17.57
CA GLU A 52 6.43 16.01 -16.87
C GLU A 52 6.49 16.38 -15.39
N GLU A 53 5.34 16.68 -14.79
CA GLU A 53 5.21 16.85 -13.34
C GLU A 53 5.05 15.48 -12.67
N VAL A 54 6.19 14.84 -12.39
CA VAL A 54 6.23 13.47 -11.85
C VAL A 54 7.13 13.35 -10.65
N LEU A 55 6.81 12.40 -9.80
CA LEU A 55 7.66 11.89 -8.74
C LEU A 55 8.36 10.62 -9.25
N ILE A 56 9.68 10.54 -9.01
CA ILE A 56 10.49 9.37 -9.38
C ILE A 56 10.95 8.70 -8.10
N GLU A 57 10.64 7.43 -7.98
CA GLU A 57 10.97 6.60 -6.81
C GLU A 57 11.74 5.35 -7.24
N GLU A 58 12.51 4.78 -6.32
CA GLU A 58 13.06 3.44 -6.53
C GLU A 58 11.92 2.41 -6.53
N ARG A 59 12.06 1.36 -7.34
CA ARG A 59 11.10 0.27 -7.30
C ARG A 59 11.22 -0.52 -6.01
N LEU A 60 10.15 -0.58 -5.25
CA LEU A 60 10.08 -1.36 -4.02
C LEU A 60 10.22 -2.86 -4.31
N LYS A 61 11.18 -3.51 -3.65
CA LYS A 61 11.35 -4.98 -3.67
C LYS A 61 10.59 -5.59 -2.51
N GLN A 62 9.47 -6.22 -2.82
CA GLN A 62 8.57 -6.80 -1.84
C GLN A 62 9.10 -8.12 -1.30
N HIS A 63 8.76 -8.45 -0.04
CA HIS A 63 9.01 -9.76 0.57
C HIS A 63 8.42 -10.88 -0.30
N LYS A 64 9.14 -11.98 -0.46
CA LYS A 64 8.72 -13.11 -1.31
C LYS A 64 7.32 -13.65 -0.97
N ASP A 65 6.98 -13.73 0.32
CA ASP A 65 5.68 -14.20 0.80
C ASP A 65 4.55 -13.16 0.62
N MET A 66 4.87 -11.96 0.12
CA MET A 66 3.89 -10.96 -0.30
C MET A 66 3.71 -10.92 -1.82
N MET A 67 4.44 -11.76 -2.57
CA MET A 67 4.38 -11.79 -4.03
C MET A 67 3.31 -12.77 -4.50
N PHE A 68 2.10 -12.28 -4.73
CA PHE A 68 0.96 -13.09 -5.22
C PHE A 68 0.89 -13.16 -6.75
N GLY A 69 2.04 -13.14 -7.43
CA GLY A 69 2.14 -13.33 -8.88
C GLY A 69 1.75 -12.09 -9.71
N ALA A 70 1.44 -10.97 -9.08
CA ALA A 70 1.23 -9.69 -9.75
C ALA A 70 2.54 -8.90 -9.89
N LYS A 71 2.57 -7.95 -10.84
CA LYS A 71 3.67 -6.98 -10.97
C LYS A 71 3.56 -5.83 -9.96
N SER A 72 2.37 -5.63 -9.39
CA SER A 72 2.09 -4.65 -8.35
C SER A 72 2.75 -5.01 -7.03
N VAL A 73 3.06 -3.97 -6.25
CA VAL A 73 3.32 -4.13 -4.82
C VAL A 73 2.00 -4.41 -4.13
N ASN A 74 1.91 -5.52 -3.38
CA ASN A 74 0.73 -5.84 -2.58
C ASN A 74 0.85 -5.13 -1.24
N THR A 75 -0.18 -4.38 -0.84
CA THR A 75 -0.13 -3.50 0.34
C THR A 75 -1.08 -3.96 1.43
N ILE A 76 -0.76 -3.55 2.65
CA ILE A 76 -1.68 -3.61 3.78
C ILE A 76 -2.34 -2.24 3.90
N ARG A 77 -3.66 -2.16 3.68
CA ARG A 77 -4.47 -1.03 4.08
C ARG A 77 -4.82 -1.20 5.56
N ALA A 78 -4.40 -0.25 6.39
CA ALA A 78 -4.71 -0.23 7.81
C ALA A 78 -5.45 1.06 8.17
N TYR A 79 -6.56 0.94 8.86
CA TYR A 79 -7.30 2.08 9.40
C TYR A 79 -6.94 2.28 10.86
N THR A 80 -6.59 3.50 11.22
CA THR A 80 -6.29 3.87 12.60
C THR A 80 -7.17 5.02 13.07
N VAL A 81 -7.44 5.02 14.37
CA VAL A 81 -8.03 6.15 15.07
C VAL A 81 -7.09 6.58 16.20
N TYR A 82 -6.86 7.90 16.31
CA TYR A 82 -6.10 8.48 17.42
C TYR A 82 -7.04 9.03 18.48
N ASP A 83 -6.99 8.46 19.67
CA ASP A 83 -7.73 8.94 20.84
C ASP A 83 -6.93 10.07 21.52
N LYS A 84 -7.47 11.29 21.48
CA LYS A 84 -6.82 12.50 22.04
C LYS A 84 -6.76 12.46 23.56
N LYS A 85 -7.73 11.85 24.22
CA LYS A 85 -7.78 11.76 25.67
C LYS A 85 -6.75 10.77 26.20
N GLU A 86 -6.65 9.61 25.56
CA GLU A 86 -5.67 8.58 25.91
C GLU A 86 -4.29 8.84 25.32
N LYS A 87 -4.20 9.75 24.34
CA LYS A 87 -2.98 10.06 23.56
C LYS A 87 -2.38 8.83 22.92
N LYS A 88 -3.25 8.00 22.32
CA LYS A 88 -2.88 6.70 21.78
C LYS A 88 -3.59 6.42 20.47
N ALA A 89 -2.90 5.75 19.56
CA ALA A 89 -3.49 5.26 18.31
C ALA A 89 -3.94 3.80 18.43
N TYR A 90 -5.08 3.51 17.83
CA TYR A 90 -5.65 2.16 17.74
C TYR A 90 -5.82 1.76 16.29
N ILE A 91 -5.41 0.53 15.96
CA ILE A 91 -5.71 -0.07 14.67
C ILE A 91 -7.14 -0.61 14.74
N LEU A 92 -8.00 -0.11 13.88
CA LEU A 92 -9.38 -0.56 13.74
C LEU A 92 -9.44 -1.83 12.91
N LYS A 93 -8.91 -1.76 11.69
CA LYS A 93 -8.96 -2.83 10.70
C LYS A 93 -7.69 -2.88 9.88
N THR A 94 -7.34 -4.07 9.43
CA THR A 94 -6.26 -4.31 8.46
C THR A 94 -6.75 -5.20 7.34
N THR A 95 -6.39 -4.85 6.11
CA THR A 95 -6.80 -5.53 4.88
C THR A 95 -5.59 -5.69 3.97
N LEU A 96 -5.32 -6.89 3.51
CA LEU A 96 -4.37 -7.13 2.43
C LEU A 96 -5.03 -6.78 1.10
N ARG A 97 -4.40 -5.92 0.32
CA ARG A 97 -4.72 -5.65 -1.09
C ARG A 97 -3.75 -6.46 -1.94
N ALA A 98 -4.27 -7.42 -2.69
CA ALA A 98 -3.49 -8.30 -3.54
C ALA A 98 -3.83 -8.09 -5.01
N GLY A 99 -2.83 -7.71 -5.80
CA GLY A 99 -2.98 -7.52 -7.24
C GLY A 99 -3.12 -8.84 -7.99
N ILE A 100 -3.70 -8.78 -9.19
CA ILE A 100 -3.89 -9.94 -10.06
C ILE A 100 -3.19 -9.71 -11.40
N GLY A 101 -2.49 -10.72 -11.91
CA GLY A 101 -1.89 -10.72 -13.24
C GLY A 101 -0.86 -9.62 -13.47
N ASP A 102 -0.99 -8.93 -14.59
CA ASP A 102 -0.04 -7.89 -15.00
C ASP A 102 -0.35 -6.49 -14.44
N ALA A 103 -1.30 -6.36 -13.51
CA ALA A 103 -1.62 -5.08 -12.88
C ALA A 103 -0.39 -4.48 -12.18
N ILE A 104 -0.15 -3.19 -12.41
CA ILE A 104 0.96 -2.43 -11.78
C ILE A 104 0.54 -1.89 -10.41
N VAL A 105 -0.76 -1.77 -10.17
CA VAL A 105 -1.37 -1.33 -8.92
C VAL A 105 -2.24 -2.43 -8.32
N ASP A 106 -2.37 -2.47 -7.00
CA ASP A 106 -3.12 -3.49 -6.24
C ASP A 106 -4.59 -3.12 -5.96
N ASN A 107 -5.06 -2.01 -6.52
CA ASN A 107 -6.40 -1.48 -6.31
C ASN A 107 -7.49 -2.49 -6.68
N SER A 108 -8.53 -2.57 -5.83
CA SER A 108 -9.74 -3.37 -6.10
C SER A 108 -10.47 -2.95 -7.38
N HIS A 109 -10.45 -1.64 -7.71
CA HIS A 109 -10.96 -1.09 -8.96
C HIS A 109 -10.18 -1.55 -10.19
N SER A 110 -8.89 -1.86 -10.03
CA SER A 110 -8.03 -2.43 -11.09
C SER A 110 -8.06 -3.97 -11.15
N GLY A 111 -9.03 -4.59 -10.46
CA GLY A 111 -9.24 -6.05 -10.47
C GLY A 111 -8.55 -6.80 -9.33
N GLY A 112 -7.88 -6.11 -8.40
CA GLY A 112 -7.28 -6.72 -7.22
C GLY A 112 -8.31 -7.38 -6.30
N VAL A 113 -7.82 -8.19 -5.35
CA VAL A 113 -8.61 -8.84 -4.30
C VAL A 113 -8.17 -8.31 -2.95
N SER A 114 -9.13 -7.98 -2.11
CA SER A 114 -8.90 -7.50 -0.75
C SER A 114 -9.32 -8.54 0.27
N TYR A 115 -8.44 -8.89 1.20
CA TYR A 115 -8.64 -9.89 2.26
C TYR A 115 -8.52 -9.25 3.63
N GLU A 116 -9.46 -9.54 4.53
CA GLU A 116 -9.33 -9.11 5.92
C GLU A 116 -8.20 -9.87 6.62
N VAL A 117 -7.38 -9.12 7.37
CA VAL A 117 -6.26 -9.65 8.13
C VAL A 117 -6.55 -9.43 9.62
N ASP A 118 -6.37 -10.46 10.43
CA ASP A 118 -6.42 -10.33 11.90
C ASP A 118 -5.36 -9.33 12.38
N LYS A 119 -5.79 -8.23 12.96
CA LYS A 119 -4.90 -7.13 13.36
C LYS A 119 -3.89 -7.51 14.45
N GLY A 120 -4.14 -8.56 15.21
CA GLY A 120 -3.21 -9.08 16.23
C GLY A 120 -2.24 -10.11 15.68
N LEU A 121 -2.75 -11.05 14.89
CA LEU A 121 -1.99 -12.22 14.45
C LEU A 121 -1.36 -12.07 13.06
N GLY A 122 -1.92 -11.23 12.20
CA GLY A 122 -1.46 -11.08 10.81
C GLY A 122 -1.84 -12.25 9.91
N ILE A 123 -2.91 -12.93 10.25
CA ILE A 123 -3.45 -14.06 9.50
C ILE A 123 -4.65 -13.56 8.70
N ILE A 124 -4.78 -13.98 7.44
CA ILE A 124 -5.97 -13.73 6.63
C ILE A 124 -7.14 -14.52 7.20
N ILE A 125 -8.23 -13.83 7.55
CA ILE A 125 -9.39 -14.40 8.25
C ILE A 125 -10.69 -14.43 7.43
N SER A 126 -10.69 -13.84 6.23
CA SER A 126 -11.88 -13.78 5.39
C SER A 126 -11.66 -14.41 4.02
N SER A 127 -12.75 -14.70 3.29
CA SER A 127 -12.72 -14.70 1.83
C SER A 127 -12.30 -13.31 1.34
N GLY A 128 -11.59 -13.26 0.23
CA GLY A 128 -11.27 -11.99 -0.42
C GLY A 128 -12.50 -11.43 -1.13
N TRP A 129 -12.56 -10.12 -1.23
CA TRP A 129 -13.55 -9.40 -2.00
C TRP A 129 -12.92 -8.76 -3.23
N SER A 130 -13.61 -8.87 -4.36
CA SER A 130 -13.21 -8.24 -5.62
C SER A 130 -14.43 -7.70 -6.33
N HIS A 131 -14.37 -6.47 -6.86
CA HIS A 131 -15.46 -5.87 -7.63
C HIS A 131 -15.93 -6.73 -8.81
N SER A 132 -15.00 -7.43 -9.46
CA SER A 132 -15.32 -8.21 -10.66
C SER A 132 -15.71 -9.67 -10.41
N LYS A 133 -15.34 -10.24 -9.25
CA LYS A 133 -15.45 -11.69 -8.99
C LYS A 133 -16.28 -12.03 -7.75
N GLY A 134 -16.65 -11.03 -6.93
CA GLY A 134 -17.28 -11.31 -5.62
C GLY A 134 -16.30 -11.99 -4.66
N ASP A 135 -16.74 -12.99 -3.92
CA ASP A 135 -15.93 -13.70 -2.93
C ASP A 135 -14.86 -14.60 -3.56
N VAL A 136 -13.61 -14.44 -3.11
CA VAL A 136 -12.42 -15.12 -3.63
C VAL A 136 -11.62 -15.75 -2.50
N MET A 137 -11.71 -17.07 -2.32
CA MET A 137 -10.88 -17.80 -1.32
C MET A 137 -9.52 -18.20 -1.85
N ILE A 138 -9.41 -18.44 -3.16
CA ILE A 138 -8.18 -18.86 -3.85
C ILE A 138 -7.68 -17.69 -4.68
N HIS A 139 -6.44 -17.27 -4.44
CA HIS A 139 -5.85 -16.17 -5.20
C HIS A 139 -5.73 -16.52 -6.69
N PRO A 140 -6.31 -15.73 -7.62
CA PRO A 140 -6.47 -16.14 -9.02
C PRO A 140 -5.16 -16.35 -9.80
N SER A 141 -4.09 -15.65 -9.42
CA SER A 141 -2.79 -15.75 -10.12
C SER A 141 -1.88 -16.86 -9.57
N THR A 142 -2.06 -17.26 -8.31
CA THR A 142 -1.14 -18.21 -7.63
C THR A 142 -1.78 -19.50 -7.20
N ASN A 143 -3.11 -19.59 -7.24
CA ASN A 143 -3.89 -20.71 -6.71
C ASN A 143 -3.66 -20.98 -5.20
N ILE A 144 -3.14 -20.01 -4.46
CA ILE A 144 -2.98 -20.09 -3.01
C ILE A 144 -4.35 -19.93 -2.34
N PHE A 145 -4.66 -20.83 -1.41
CA PHE A 145 -5.80 -20.67 -0.50
C PHE A 145 -5.45 -19.64 0.55
N MET A 146 -6.15 -18.50 0.54
CA MET A 146 -5.79 -17.31 1.30
C MET A 146 -6.22 -17.32 2.77
N PRO A 147 -7.41 -17.81 3.15
CA PRO A 147 -7.77 -17.90 4.57
C PRO A 147 -6.76 -18.75 5.35
N GLY A 148 -6.25 -18.24 6.45
CA GLY A 148 -5.18 -18.86 7.24
C GLY A 148 -3.76 -18.51 6.78
N TYR A 149 -3.59 -17.78 5.69
CA TYR A 149 -2.26 -17.34 5.22
C TYR A 149 -1.64 -16.34 6.20
N GLN A 150 -0.41 -16.61 6.64
CA GLN A 150 0.33 -15.77 7.58
C GLN A 150 1.17 -14.73 6.83
N LEU A 151 0.94 -13.45 7.15
CA LEU A 151 1.75 -12.35 6.61
C LEU A 151 3.08 -12.20 7.37
N PRO A 152 4.19 -11.91 6.66
CA PRO A 152 5.50 -11.78 7.28
C PRO A 152 5.61 -10.49 8.12
N HIS A 153 6.54 -10.48 9.07
CA HIS A 153 6.90 -9.29 9.87
C HIS A 153 5.74 -8.58 10.60
N TRP A 154 4.65 -9.27 10.91
CA TRP A 154 3.39 -8.64 11.33
C TRP A 154 3.52 -7.72 12.56
N SER A 155 4.27 -8.15 13.58
CA SER A 155 4.49 -7.30 14.76
C SER A 155 5.21 -5.99 14.45
N LYS A 156 6.09 -5.99 13.45
CA LYS A 156 6.73 -4.77 12.95
C LYS A 156 5.74 -3.90 12.16
N VAL A 157 4.84 -4.52 11.39
CA VAL A 157 3.79 -3.82 10.63
C VAL A 157 2.89 -3.04 11.59
N THR A 158 2.32 -3.70 12.58
CA THR A 158 1.43 -3.05 13.56
C THR A 158 2.15 -1.97 14.37
N SER A 159 3.40 -2.21 14.77
CA SER A 159 4.22 -1.23 15.48
C SER A 159 4.51 0.02 14.63
N LEU A 160 4.79 -0.15 13.33
CA LEU A 160 5.02 0.95 12.40
C LEU A 160 3.77 1.82 12.25
N ILE A 161 2.60 1.18 12.04
CA ILE A 161 1.30 1.85 11.84
C ILE A 161 0.93 2.68 13.07
N VAL A 162 0.96 2.07 14.26
CA VAL A 162 0.64 2.77 15.51
C VAL A 162 1.58 3.95 15.72
N LYS A 163 2.88 3.75 15.56
CA LYS A 163 3.87 4.81 15.70
C LYS A 163 3.67 5.95 14.71
N ALA A 164 3.35 5.65 13.45
CA ALA A 164 3.07 6.66 12.44
C ALA A 164 1.82 7.48 12.80
N ALA A 165 0.74 6.84 13.26
CA ALA A 165 -0.47 7.52 13.67
C ALA A 165 -0.25 8.41 14.91
N GLU A 166 0.55 7.99 15.87
CA GLU A 166 0.90 8.76 17.06
C GLU A 166 1.80 9.99 16.75
N MET A 167 2.52 9.97 15.63
CA MET A 167 3.31 11.13 15.18
C MET A 167 2.44 12.25 14.59
N ILE A 168 1.18 11.97 14.22
CA ILE A 168 0.28 12.93 13.56
C ILE A 168 -1.05 13.04 14.34
N PRO A 169 -1.03 13.40 15.63
CA PRO A 169 -2.21 13.37 16.52
C PRO A 169 -3.34 14.32 16.13
N ASN A 170 -3.07 15.27 15.24
CA ASN A 170 -4.06 16.22 14.72
C ASN A 170 -4.97 15.60 13.65
N VAL A 171 -4.55 14.52 13.01
CA VAL A 171 -5.35 13.74 12.06
C VAL A 171 -5.79 12.47 12.77
N GLN A 172 -7.01 12.48 13.31
CA GLN A 172 -7.45 11.40 14.20
C GLN A 172 -7.82 10.11 13.46
N PHE A 173 -8.20 10.17 12.20
CA PHE A 173 -8.56 9.01 11.41
C PHE A 173 -7.72 8.97 10.13
N ILE A 174 -6.97 7.89 9.94
CA ILE A 174 -6.04 7.74 8.82
C ILE A 174 -6.11 6.32 8.27
N GLY A 175 -6.16 6.21 6.94
CA GLY A 175 -5.90 4.98 6.21
C GLY A 175 -4.44 4.91 5.76
N TRP A 176 -3.69 3.92 6.22
CA TRP A 176 -2.28 3.72 5.92
C TRP A 176 -2.09 2.66 4.86
N ASP A 177 -1.21 2.90 3.89
CA ASP A 177 -0.74 1.88 2.96
C ASP A 177 0.68 1.47 3.33
N VAL A 178 0.86 0.19 3.63
CA VAL A 178 2.13 -0.39 4.10
C VAL A 178 2.53 -1.54 3.19
N ALA A 179 3.73 -1.49 2.64
CA ALA A 179 4.35 -2.62 1.95
C ALA A 179 5.29 -3.38 2.90
N ILE A 180 5.51 -4.66 2.61
CA ILE A 180 6.42 -5.49 3.41
C ILE A 180 7.58 -5.94 2.54
N LYS A 181 8.80 -5.53 2.90
CA LYS A 181 10.07 -5.92 2.30
C LYS A 181 10.70 -7.08 3.06
N GLU A 182 11.77 -7.66 2.53
CA GLU A 182 12.52 -8.75 3.20
C GLU A 182 13.04 -8.35 4.60
N ASP A 183 13.42 -7.09 4.78
CA ASP A 183 13.94 -6.54 6.04
C ASP A 183 12.86 -5.98 6.98
N GLY A 184 11.62 -5.86 6.51
CA GLY A 184 10.47 -5.40 7.29
C GLY A 184 9.52 -4.47 6.53
N PRO A 185 8.54 -3.89 7.23
CA PRO A 185 7.54 -3.03 6.62
C PRO A 185 8.09 -1.65 6.27
N VAL A 186 7.50 -1.05 5.24
CA VAL A 186 7.72 0.34 4.84
C VAL A 186 6.37 1.02 4.64
N LEU A 187 6.24 2.23 5.16
CA LEU A 187 5.05 3.06 4.95
C LEU A 187 5.12 3.67 3.55
N ILE A 188 4.07 3.46 2.77
CA ILE A 188 3.93 4.03 1.43
C ILE A 188 3.28 5.40 1.53
N GLU A 189 2.10 5.46 2.15
CA GLU A 189 1.34 6.70 2.30
C GLU A 189 0.37 6.64 3.47
N GLY A 190 -0.13 7.82 3.89
CA GLY A 190 -1.21 7.97 4.85
C GLY A 190 -2.29 8.90 4.30
N ASN A 191 -3.52 8.41 4.19
CA ASN A 191 -4.68 9.10 3.67
C ASN A 191 -5.55 9.61 4.82
N HIS A 192 -5.73 10.93 4.91
CA HIS A 192 -6.55 11.57 5.94
C HIS A 192 -8.06 11.48 5.68
N ASP A 193 -8.44 11.17 4.45
CA ASP A 193 -9.82 10.88 4.02
C ASP A 193 -9.80 9.56 3.23
N PRO A 194 -9.58 8.41 3.93
CA PRO A 194 -9.47 7.13 3.27
C PRO A 194 -10.83 6.65 2.78
N ASP A 195 -10.83 6.01 1.61
CA ASP A 195 -11.97 5.27 1.13
C ASP A 195 -12.41 4.23 2.18
N LEU A 196 -13.71 4.20 2.49
CA LEU A 196 -14.30 3.31 3.49
C LEU A 196 -14.75 1.96 2.93
N ASP A 197 -14.67 1.76 1.63
CA ASP A 197 -15.11 0.51 0.98
C ASP A 197 -14.43 -0.72 1.60
N LEU A 198 -13.12 -0.66 1.80
CA LEU A 198 -12.39 -1.78 2.44
C LEU A 198 -12.69 -1.92 3.93
N LEU A 199 -13.15 -0.86 4.58
CA LEU A 199 -13.59 -0.91 5.96
C LEU A 199 -14.95 -1.61 6.07
N GLU A 200 -15.85 -1.40 5.12
CA GLU A 200 -17.24 -1.85 5.13
C GLU A 200 -17.44 -3.19 4.41
N PHE A 201 -16.89 -3.37 3.20
CA PHE A 201 -17.19 -4.52 2.34
C PHE A 201 -16.37 -5.78 2.60
N VAL A 202 -15.17 -5.64 3.19
CA VAL A 202 -14.33 -6.78 3.51
C VAL A 202 -14.56 -7.19 4.95
N GLY A 203 -15.19 -8.36 5.18
CA GLY A 203 -15.61 -8.81 6.51
C GLY A 203 -17.05 -8.36 6.86
N SER A 204 -17.51 -8.70 8.03
CA SER A 204 -18.94 -8.59 8.42
C SER A 204 -19.21 -7.53 9.48
N TYR A 205 -18.32 -6.57 9.72
CA TYR A 205 -18.40 -5.62 10.83
C TYR A 205 -18.48 -4.17 10.36
N GLY A 206 -19.45 -3.40 10.89
CA GLY A 206 -19.47 -1.94 10.78
C GLY A 206 -18.62 -1.27 11.87
N TYR A 207 -17.68 -0.43 11.48
CA TYR A 207 -16.71 0.22 12.40
C TYR A 207 -17.14 1.60 12.90
N TYR A 208 -18.27 2.13 12.44
CA TYR A 208 -18.75 3.47 12.81
C TYR A 208 -18.79 3.69 14.34
N HIS A 209 -19.32 2.72 15.08
CA HIS A 209 -19.44 2.86 16.54
C HIS A 209 -18.07 2.90 17.23
N GLU A 210 -17.14 2.04 16.82
CA GLU A 210 -15.77 1.99 17.35
C GLU A 210 -15.01 3.30 17.05
N ILE A 211 -15.10 3.78 15.79
CA ILE A 211 -14.52 5.07 15.38
C ILE A 211 -15.06 6.21 16.27
N MET A 212 -16.39 6.32 16.39
CA MET A 212 -17.03 7.39 17.14
C MET A 212 -16.77 7.34 18.65
N THR A 213 -16.45 6.16 19.20
CA THR A 213 -16.06 6.02 20.60
C THR A 213 -14.74 6.75 20.90
N HIS A 214 -13.78 6.67 19.97
CA HIS A 214 -12.48 7.33 20.11
C HIS A 214 -12.48 8.80 19.67
N LEU A 215 -13.30 9.16 18.67
CA LEU A 215 -13.37 10.55 18.18
C LEU A 215 -14.14 11.50 19.08
N LYS A 216 -15.10 11.00 19.87
CA LYS A 216 -15.92 11.82 20.79
C LYS A 216 -15.23 12.16 22.10
N ASN A 217 -14.06 11.61 22.34
CA ASN A 217 -13.21 11.88 23.50
C ASN A 217 -12.15 12.94 23.11
#